data_9bb5b4aee389f9138d9de3a8d612b766
#
_entry.id   9bb5b4aee389f9138d9de3a8d612b766
#
_cell.length_a   1.000
_cell.length_b   1.000
_cell.length_c   1.000
_cell.angle_alpha   90.00
_cell.angle_beta   90.00
_cell.angle_gamma   90.00
#
_symmetry.space_group_name_H-M   'P 1'
#
loop_
_entity.id
_entity.type
_entity.pdbx_description
1 polymer ?
#
loop_
_entity_poly.entity_id
_entity_poly.type
_entity_poly.pdbx_seq_one_letter_code
_entity_poly.pdbx_strand_id
1 'polypeptide(L)' 'MDIKLLKAKMVLRDMTADTVCEYLEISRSTWFRKLSGKTEFTRREISLIASALSLDKGEIIEIFFAKDVSFAQQKEM' A
#
# COMPACT_ATOMS: atom_id res chain seq x y z
N MET A 1 8.30 0.66 0.57
CA MET A 1 6.92 0.99 0.21
C MET A 1 6.81 2.47 -0.16
N ASP A 2 6.08 2.77 -1.20
CA ASP A 2 5.93 4.15 -1.66
C ASP A 2 4.67 4.76 -1.05
N ILE A 3 4.85 5.40 0.09
CA ILE A 3 3.73 5.97 0.83
C ILE A 3 3.10 7.15 0.10
N LYS A 4 3.91 7.95 -0.59
CA LYS A 4 3.40 9.09 -1.34
C LYS A 4 2.47 8.64 -2.45
N LEU A 5 2.87 7.59 -3.16
CA LEU A 5 2.05 7.06 -4.25
C LEU A 5 0.77 6.46 -3.69
N LEU A 6 0.86 5.75 -2.57
CA LEU A 6 -0.33 5.20 -1.92
C LEU A 6 -1.30 6.30 -1.55
N LYS A 7 -0.81 7.37 -0.93
CA LYS A 7 -1.66 8.49 -0.54
C LYS A 7 -2.28 9.17 -1.75
N ALA A 8 -1.51 9.30 -2.83
CA ALA A 8 -2.04 9.90 -4.07
C ALA A 8 -3.20 9.06 -4.62
N LYS A 9 -3.06 7.74 -4.60
CA LYS A 9 -4.13 6.87 -5.06
C LYS A 9 -5.36 6.96 -4.17
N MET A 10 -5.15 7.11 -2.85
CA MET A 10 -6.26 7.29 -1.92
C MET A 10 -7.03 8.57 -2.24
N VAL A 11 -6.31 9.66 -2.48
CA VAL A 11 -6.94 10.93 -2.82
C VAL A 11 -7.74 10.79 -4.12
N LEU A 12 -7.16 10.15 -5.11
CA LEU A 12 -7.82 9.93 -6.40
C LEU A 12 -9.13 9.18 -6.28
N ARG A 13 -9.23 8.28 -5.30
CA ARG A 13 -10.42 7.47 -5.09
C ARG A 13 -11.29 7.98 -3.95
N ASP A 14 -10.99 9.17 -3.43
CA ASP A 14 -11.73 9.76 -2.31
C ASP A 14 -11.74 8.84 -1.09
N MET A 15 -10.64 8.13 -0.85
CA MET A 15 -10.50 7.25 0.30
C MET A 15 -9.68 7.94 1.36
N THR A 16 -10.22 8.01 2.57
CA THR A 16 -9.49 8.55 3.72
C THR A 16 -8.83 7.41 4.48
N ALA A 17 -7.92 7.75 5.38
CA ALA A 17 -7.31 6.75 6.25
C ALA A 17 -8.37 6.03 7.08
N ASP A 18 -9.37 6.76 7.57
CA ASP A 18 -10.45 6.15 8.34
C ASP A 18 -11.22 5.12 7.52
N THR A 19 -11.54 5.47 6.28
CA THR A 19 -12.27 4.56 5.40
C THR A 19 -11.45 3.31 5.11
N VAL A 20 -10.17 3.48 4.83
CA VAL A 20 -9.31 2.33 4.56
C VAL A 20 -9.18 1.45 5.79
N CYS A 21 -9.03 2.06 6.97
CA CYS A 21 -8.95 1.29 8.21
C CYS A 21 -10.21 0.47 8.45
N GLU A 22 -11.38 1.05 8.19
CA GLU A 22 -12.62 0.31 8.29
C GLU A 22 -12.66 -0.86 7.33
N TYR A 23 -12.20 -0.61 6.11
CA TYR A 23 -12.19 -1.63 5.08
C TYR A 23 -11.29 -2.79 5.47
N LEU A 24 -10.16 -2.48 6.08
CA LEU A 24 -9.18 -3.48 6.52
C LEU A 24 -9.48 -4.05 7.91
N GLU A 25 -10.42 -3.44 8.62
CA GLU A 25 -10.77 -3.82 9.99
C GLU A 25 -9.58 -3.71 10.93
N ILE A 26 -8.86 -2.60 10.81
CA ILE A 26 -7.72 -2.31 11.68
C ILE A 26 -7.88 -0.94 12.31
N SER A 27 -7.15 -0.70 13.39
CA SER A 27 -7.16 0.60 14.05
C SER A 27 -6.25 1.60 13.32
N ARG A 28 -6.45 2.88 13.61
CA ARG A 28 -5.58 3.93 13.06
C ARG A 28 -4.14 3.73 13.53
N SER A 29 -3.94 3.30 14.77
CA SER A 29 -2.61 3.02 15.27
C SER A 29 -1.92 1.95 14.46
N THR A 30 -2.64 0.88 14.16
CA THR A 30 -2.09 -0.20 13.34
C THR A 30 -1.77 0.31 11.93
N TRP A 31 -2.66 1.12 11.38
CA TRP A 31 -2.44 1.72 10.06
C TRP A 31 -1.13 2.51 10.02
N PHE A 32 -0.92 3.39 11.02
CA PHE A 32 0.29 4.20 11.06
C PHE A 32 1.54 3.36 11.25
N ARG A 33 1.46 2.29 12.02
CA ARG A 33 2.60 1.38 12.18
C ARG A 33 2.98 0.73 10.88
N LYS A 34 1.98 0.34 10.08
CA LYS A 34 2.24 -0.26 8.77
C LYS A 34 2.83 0.76 7.81
N LEU A 35 2.33 1.98 7.84
CA LEU A 35 2.87 3.04 6.99
C LEU A 35 4.32 3.37 7.33
N SER A 36 4.67 3.30 8.62
CA SER A 36 6.02 3.63 9.05
C SER A 36 7.00 2.48 8.90
N GLY A 37 6.52 1.31 8.48
CA GLY A 37 7.37 0.16 8.27
C GLY A 37 7.62 -0.70 9.50
N LYS A 38 6.99 -0.36 10.63
CA LYS A 38 7.16 -1.17 11.84
C LYS A 38 6.50 -2.53 11.72
N THR A 39 5.40 -2.60 10.99
CA THR A 39 4.75 -3.86 10.66
C THR A 39 4.46 -3.84 9.18
N GLU A 40 4.43 -5.02 8.56
CA GLU A 40 4.19 -5.11 7.13
C GLU A 40 2.72 -5.35 6.85
N PHE A 41 2.29 -4.90 5.67
CA PHE A 41 0.95 -5.26 5.21
C PHE A 41 0.92 -6.73 4.85
N THR A 42 -0.13 -7.41 5.27
CA THR A 42 -0.31 -8.81 4.89
C THR A 42 -0.79 -8.87 3.45
N ARG A 43 -0.66 -10.07 2.85
CA ARG A 43 -1.16 -10.26 1.49
C ARG A 43 -2.64 -9.92 1.40
N ARG A 44 -3.42 -10.33 2.40
CA ARG A 44 -4.85 -10.06 2.43
C ARG A 44 -5.11 -8.54 2.44
N GLU A 45 -4.35 -7.83 3.26
CA GLU A 45 -4.50 -6.37 3.35
C GLU A 45 -4.14 -5.69 2.04
N ILE A 46 -3.07 -6.13 1.41
CA ILE A 46 -2.67 -5.57 0.11
C ILE A 46 -3.77 -5.80 -0.93
N SER A 47 -4.34 -7.00 -0.94
CA SER A 47 -5.44 -7.31 -1.86
C SER A 47 -6.65 -6.42 -1.61
N LEU A 48 -6.98 -6.20 -0.35
CA LEU A 48 -8.12 -5.36 0.00
C LEU A 48 -7.89 -3.90 -0.41
N ILE A 49 -6.68 -3.40 -0.16
CA ILE A 49 -6.34 -2.04 -0.57
C ILE A 49 -6.38 -1.92 -2.10
N ALA A 50 -5.83 -2.89 -2.80
CA ALA A 50 -5.84 -2.88 -4.25
C ALA A 50 -7.26 -2.86 -4.78
N SER A 51 -8.14 -3.61 -4.17
CA SER A 51 -9.54 -3.62 -4.58
C SER A 51 -10.21 -2.28 -4.29
N ALA A 52 -9.98 -1.74 -3.09
CA ALA A 52 -10.58 -0.47 -2.69
C ALA A 52 -10.14 0.68 -3.56
N LEU A 53 -8.87 0.69 -3.96
CA LEU A 53 -8.29 1.78 -4.75
C LEU A 53 -8.24 1.47 -6.24
N SER A 54 -8.76 0.33 -6.66
CA SER A 54 -8.75 -0.12 -8.05
C SER A 54 -7.34 -0.11 -8.64
N LEU A 55 -6.40 -0.67 -7.91
CA LEU A 55 -5.01 -0.75 -8.35
C LEU A 55 -4.80 -1.94 -9.27
N ASP A 56 -4.01 -1.75 -10.33
CA ASP A 56 -3.60 -2.88 -11.16
C ASP A 56 -2.31 -3.49 -10.60
N LYS A 57 -1.84 -4.56 -11.23
CA LYS A 57 -0.64 -5.26 -10.77
C LYS A 57 0.57 -4.35 -10.70
N GLY A 58 0.75 -3.53 -11.73
CA GLY A 58 1.89 -2.61 -11.77
C GLY A 58 1.86 -1.63 -10.62
N GLU A 59 0.68 -1.10 -10.33
CA GLU A 59 0.53 -0.15 -9.23
C GLU A 59 0.75 -0.80 -7.88
N ILE A 60 0.30 -2.03 -7.71
CA ILE A 60 0.54 -2.78 -6.48
C ILE A 60 2.04 -2.94 -6.26
N ILE A 61 2.76 -3.33 -7.31
CA ILE A 61 4.20 -3.50 -7.23
C ILE A 61 4.87 -2.17 -6.92
N GLU A 62 4.47 -1.12 -7.59
CA GLU A 62 5.08 0.20 -7.37
C GLU A 62 4.88 0.70 -5.95
N ILE A 63 3.71 0.45 -5.37
CA ILE A 63 3.39 0.96 -4.03
C ILE A 63 4.00 0.09 -2.94
N PHE A 64 3.73 -1.22 -3.01
CA PHE A 64 4.06 -2.11 -1.90
C PHE A 64 5.41 -2.79 -2.03
N PHE A 65 5.90 -2.95 -3.24
CA PHE A 65 7.14 -3.67 -3.50
C PHE A 65 8.16 -2.84 -4.27
N ALA A 66 8.06 -1.52 -4.17
CA ALA A 66 8.96 -0.61 -4.90
C ALA A 66 10.42 -0.93 -4.62
N LYS A 67 10.74 -1.21 -3.36
CA LYS A 67 12.11 -1.51 -2.99
C LYS A 67 12.59 -2.81 -3.63
N ASP A 68 11.71 -3.81 -3.64
CA ASP A 68 12.03 -5.09 -4.24
C ASP A 68 12.22 -4.96 -5.74
N VAL A 69 11.37 -4.16 -6.37
CA VAL A 69 11.48 -3.92 -7.81
C VAL A 69 12.80 -3.26 -8.14
N SER A 70 13.18 -2.24 -7.38
CA SER A 70 14.45 -1.54 -7.60
C SER A 70 15.62 -2.49 -7.43
N PHE A 71 15.56 -3.33 -6.41
CA PHE A 71 16.61 -4.28 -6.15
C PHE A 71 16.73 -5.28 -7.31
N ALA A 72 15.62 -5.76 -7.79
CA ALA A 72 15.62 -6.72 -8.90
C ALA A 72 16.23 -6.10 -10.15
N GLN A 73 15.92 -4.84 -10.42
CA GLN A 73 16.50 -4.15 -11.57
C GLN A 73 18.00 -4.03 -11.46
N GLN A 74 18.48 -3.74 -10.26
CA GLN A 74 19.91 -3.62 -10.04
C GLN A 74 20.61 -4.95 -10.28
N LYS A 75 19.99 -6.03 -9.91
CA LYS A 75 20.58 -7.34 -10.09
C LYS A 75 20.70 -7.72 -11.56
N GLU A 76 19.78 -7.23 -12.36
CA GLU A 76 19.78 -7.55 -13.78
C GLU A 76 20.81 -6.75 -14.55
N MET A 77 21.30 -5.71 -13.96
CA MET A 77 22.31 -4.89 -14.59
C MET A 77 23.71 -5.41 -14.27
#